data_4a6794cdbf438bc5c660eb89971ad95a
#
_entry.id   4a6794cdbf438bc5c660eb89971ad95a
#
_cell.length_a   1.000
_cell.length_b   1.000
_cell.length_c   1.000
_cell.angle_alpha   90.00
_cell.angle_beta   90.00
_cell.angle_gamma   90.00
#
_symmetry.space_group_name_H-M   'P 1'
#
loop_
_entity.id
_entity.type
_entity.pdbx_description
1 polymer ?
#
loop_
_entity_poly.entity_id
_entity_poly.type
_entity_poly.pdbx_seq_one_letter_code
_entity_poly.pdbx_strand_id
1 'polypeptide(L)'
;MIKEIKTTRNYDQFTFMDDNRKINHLKVEKLKKSMAKDGYIPVPIVVNYKNEVIDGQHRLEAVKSLKLALHYFSAGRMGIEETRVLNQNGTPWKNKEHLHTYMVREKKEHPDSYESKPYHQFNHIKKTYKLHFQIILTLIGIHDFAVGGELFKEGKLRINNFSKLEEDAKYIHSMKDYHEWWKNRPFMAAMCMVMSQRTFNRDRWIRKVSLNRSKLYRCTNKTDYVGRIEWVYNWNERNRAAFKRTVNG
;
A
#
# COMPACT_ATOMS: atom_id res chain seq x y z
N MET A 1 -36.89 3.74 6.94
CA MET A 1 -37.03 5.07 7.59
C MET A 1 -36.18 6.07 6.82
N ILE A 2 -36.79 7.10 6.19
CA ILE A 2 -36.05 8.17 5.52
C ILE A 2 -35.37 8.99 6.62
N LYS A 3 -34.04 9.06 6.61
CA LYS A 3 -33.30 9.84 7.58
C LYS A 3 -33.38 11.32 7.20
N GLU A 4 -33.74 12.17 8.16
CA GLU A 4 -33.90 13.60 7.97
C GLU A 4 -32.56 14.25 7.59
N ILE A 5 -32.57 15.07 6.53
CA ILE A 5 -31.43 15.90 6.15
C ILE A 5 -31.48 17.19 6.99
N LYS A 6 -30.42 17.42 7.73
CA LYS A 6 -30.24 18.61 8.57
C LYS A 6 -29.33 19.60 7.90
N THR A 7 -29.48 20.88 8.25
CA THR A 7 -28.66 21.97 7.72
C THR A 7 -27.99 22.71 8.87
N THR A 8 -26.71 23.07 8.70
CA THR A 8 -25.97 23.79 9.75
C THR A 8 -24.88 24.68 9.16
N ARG A 9 -24.46 25.68 9.92
CA ARG A 9 -23.20 26.45 9.73
C ARG A 9 -22.22 26.26 10.88
N ASN A 10 -22.59 25.44 11.87
CA ASN A 10 -21.66 25.01 12.90
C ASN A 10 -20.85 23.82 12.39
N TYR A 11 -19.72 24.08 11.75
CA TYR A 11 -18.85 23.05 11.15
C TYR A 11 -18.04 22.31 12.22
N ASP A 12 -17.78 22.94 13.37
CA ASP A 12 -16.90 22.42 14.42
C ASP A 12 -17.56 21.28 15.23
N GLN A 13 -18.87 21.06 15.03
CA GLN A 13 -19.55 19.87 15.56
C GLN A 13 -19.13 18.56 14.87
N PHE A 14 -18.45 18.63 13.72
CA PHE A 14 -18.04 17.47 12.95
C PHE A 14 -16.57 17.15 13.18
N THR A 15 -16.27 15.86 13.31
CA THR A 15 -14.91 15.36 13.44
C THR A 15 -14.60 14.36 12.32
N PHE A 16 -13.32 14.07 12.11
CA PHE A 16 -12.89 13.04 11.16
C PHE A 16 -12.43 11.82 11.94
N MET A 17 -12.74 10.63 11.41
CA MET A 17 -12.19 9.40 11.95
C MET A 17 -10.69 9.34 11.66
N ASP A 18 -9.87 8.98 12.66
CA ASP A 18 -8.41 8.92 12.55
C ASP A 18 -7.93 7.93 11.49
N ASP A 19 -8.69 6.85 11.30
CA ASP A 19 -8.41 5.77 10.36
C ASP A 19 -8.98 6.03 8.95
N ASN A 20 -9.68 7.16 8.74
CA ASN A 20 -10.11 7.58 7.41
C ASN A 20 -8.93 8.11 6.58
N ARG A 21 -9.11 8.17 5.25
CA ARG A 21 -8.10 8.77 4.35
C ARG A 21 -7.88 10.24 4.67
N LYS A 22 -6.63 10.68 4.54
CA LYS A 22 -6.28 12.10 4.74
C LYS A 22 -6.97 13.00 3.72
N ILE A 23 -7.31 14.22 4.16
CA ILE A 23 -7.86 15.27 3.30
C ILE A 23 -6.89 15.58 2.15
N ASN A 24 -7.41 15.60 0.95
CA ASN A 24 -6.67 16.01 -0.24
C ASN A 24 -7.03 17.47 -0.58
N HIS A 25 -6.16 18.40 -0.21
CA HIS A 25 -6.37 19.83 -0.41
C HIS A 25 -6.60 20.21 -1.88
N LEU A 26 -5.98 19.54 -2.84
CA LEU A 26 -6.23 19.79 -4.26
C LEU A 26 -7.67 19.45 -4.67
N LYS A 27 -8.28 18.41 -4.06
CA LYS A 27 -9.70 18.10 -4.26
C LYS A 27 -10.60 19.14 -3.61
N VAL A 28 -10.25 19.62 -2.41
CA VAL A 28 -10.98 20.69 -1.73
C VAL A 28 -10.98 21.94 -2.60
N GLU A 29 -9.83 22.38 -3.11
CA GLU A 29 -9.74 23.56 -3.99
C GLU A 29 -10.52 23.41 -5.30
N LYS A 30 -10.53 22.21 -5.90
CA LYS A 30 -11.37 21.93 -7.08
C LYS A 30 -12.86 22.07 -6.76
N LEU A 31 -13.30 21.52 -5.62
CA LEU A 31 -14.69 21.65 -5.17
C LEU A 31 -15.07 23.12 -4.90
N LYS A 32 -14.21 23.88 -4.22
CA LYS A 32 -14.43 25.31 -3.98
C LYS A 32 -14.59 26.09 -5.29
N LYS A 33 -13.71 25.85 -6.26
CA LYS A 33 -13.79 26.50 -7.59
C LYS A 33 -15.09 26.15 -8.32
N SER A 34 -15.50 24.88 -8.30
CA SER A 34 -16.75 24.44 -8.91
C SER A 34 -17.96 25.07 -8.21
N MET A 35 -18.00 25.05 -6.86
CA MET A 35 -19.09 25.68 -6.09
C MET A 35 -19.19 27.19 -6.32
N ALA A 36 -18.06 27.89 -6.48
CA ALA A 36 -18.04 29.32 -6.77
C ALA A 36 -18.47 29.65 -8.20
N LYS A 37 -18.11 28.79 -9.18
CA LYS A 37 -18.40 29.02 -10.60
C LYS A 37 -19.81 28.55 -10.98
N ASP A 38 -20.18 27.33 -10.56
CA ASP A 38 -21.35 26.62 -11.05
C ASP A 38 -22.52 26.65 -10.04
N GLY A 39 -22.31 27.28 -8.88
CA GLY A 39 -23.24 27.29 -7.75
C GLY A 39 -23.05 26.07 -6.82
N TYR A 40 -23.49 26.25 -5.58
CA TYR A 40 -23.44 25.20 -4.57
C TYR A 40 -24.65 24.27 -4.71
N ILE A 41 -24.42 23.02 -5.08
CA ILE A 41 -25.42 21.96 -5.03
C ILE A 41 -25.39 21.33 -3.63
N PRO A 42 -26.50 21.37 -2.85
CA PRO A 42 -26.53 20.97 -1.45
C PRO A 42 -26.59 19.45 -1.26
N VAL A 43 -25.58 18.73 -1.78
CA VAL A 43 -25.44 17.29 -1.55
C VAL A 43 -25.01 17.07 -0.10
N PRO A 44 -25.77 16.31 0.72
CA PRO A 44 -25.47 16.13 2.13
C PRO A 44 -24.21 15.32 2.34
N ILE A 45 -23.48 15.60 3.43
CA ILE A 45 -22.47 14.69 3.97
C ILE A 45 -23.13 13.63 4.85
N VAL A 46 -22.45 12.49 5.00
CA VAL A 46 -22.91 11.41 5.86
C VAL A 46 -22.05 11.40 7.12
N VAL A 47 -22.71 11.38 8.29
CA VAL A 47 -22.04 11.31 9.60
C VAL A 47 -22.58 10.15 10.42
N ASN A 48 -21.81 9.66 11.39
CA ASN A 48 -22.29 8.69 12.35
C ASN A 48 -22.96 9.38 13.57
N TYR A 49 -23.35 8.60 14.57
CA TYR A 49 -24.01 9.11 15.79
C TYR A 49 -23.11 10.01 16.65
N LYS A 50 -21.79 9.99 16.45
CA LYS A 50 -20.81 10.87 17.11
C LYS A 50 -20.47 12.13 16.28
N ASN A 51 -21.17 12.38 15.18
CA ASN A 51 -20.85 13.39 14.18
C ASN A 51 -19.47 13.20 13.50
N GLU A 52 -18.92 11.98 13.51
CA GLU A 52 -17.74 11.67 12.72
C GLU A 52 -18.13 11.50 11.23
N VAL A 53 -17.39 12.12 10.34
CA VAL A 53 -17.69 12.13 8.91
C VAL A 53 -17.38 10.79 8.26
N ILE A 54 -18.42 10.11 7.79
CA ILE A 54 -18.38 8.84 7.06
C ILE A 54 -18.09 9.09 5.57
N ASP A 55 -18.84 10.00 4.96
CA ASP A 55 -18.63 10.45 3.56
C ASP A 55 -18.77 11.95 3.43
N GLY A 56 -18.03 12.54 2.47
CA GLY A 56 -18.10 13.94 2.16
C GLY A 56 -17.08 14.82 2.88
N GLN A 57 -16.00 14.29 3.46
CA GLN A 57 -14.96 15.07 4.17
C GLN A 57 -14.39 16.23 3.33
N HIS A 58 -14.13 16.05 2.03
CA HIS A 58 -13.65 17.12 1.16
C HIS A 58 -14.74 18.17 0.90
N ARG A 59 -16.02 17.76 0.90
CA ARG A 59 -17.17 18.66 0.77
C ARG A 59 -17.34 19.50 2.02
N LEU A 60 -17.22 18.90 3.21
CA LEU A 60 -17.24 19.64 4.48
C LEU A 60 -16.18 20.75 4.48
N GLU A 61 -14.94 20.44 4.13
CA GLU A 61 -13.85 21.43 4.07
C GLU A 61 -14.10 22.53 3.04
N ALA A 62 -14.62 22.19 1.87
CA ALA A 62 -14.94 23.18 0.85
C ALA A 62 -16.08 24.13 1.30
N VAL A 63 -17.15 23.55 1.85
CA VAL A 63 -18.32 24.30 2.35
C VAL A 63 -17.95 25.19 3.54
N LYS A 64 -17.12 24.66 4.48
CA LYS A 64 -16.56 25.44 5.61
C LYS A 64 -15.76 26.63 5.12
N SER A 65 -14.85 26.43 4.15
CA SER A 65 -14.02 27.49 3.57
C SER A 65 -14.85 28.59 2.88
N LEU A 66 -15.96 28.22 2.26
CA LEU A 66 -16.87 29.15 1.57
C LEU A 66 -17.99 29.70 2.48
N LYS A 67 -18.03 29.31 3.76
CA LYS A 67 -19.05 29.72 4.76
C LYS A 67 -20.49 29.42 4.30
N LEU A 68 -20.68 28.34 3.52
CA LEU A 68 -21.99 27.95 2.99
C LEU A 68 -22.75 27.08 4.00
N ALA A 69 -24.08 26.98 3.87
CA ALA A 69 -24.87 26.07 4.68
C ALA A 69 -24.55 24.61 4.32
N LEU A 70 -24.12 23.83 5.30
CA LEU A 70 -23.79 22.40 5.13
C LEU A 70 -25.04 21.56 5.34
N HIS A 71 -25.29 20.63 4.42
CA HIS A 71 -26.34 19.61 4.55
C HIS A 71 -25.72 18.30 5.02
N TYR A 72 -26.37 17.63 5.96
CA TYR A 72 -25.89 16.37 6.50
C TYR A 72 -27.03 15.46 6.98
N PHE A 73 -26.79 14.17 7.07
CA PHE A 73 -27.66 13.24 7.79
C PHE A 73 -26.86 12.24 8.60
N SER A 74 -27.45 11.76 9.70
CA SER A 74 -26.81 10.74 10.53
C SER A 74 -27.17 9.34 10.04
N ALA A 75 -26.16 8.54 9.75
CA ALA A 75 -26.28 7.14 9.35
C ALA A 75 -26.28 6.16 10.55
N GLY A 76 -26.32 6.68 11.78
CA GLY A 76 -26.32 5.85 12.98
C GLY A 76 -24.94 5.31 13.33
N ARG A 77 -24.86 4.01 13.71
CA ARG A 77 -23.60 3.37 14.17
C ARG A 77 -22.72 2.88 13.01
N MET A 78 -22.52 3.71 12.00
CA MET A 78 -21.58 3.42 10.91
C MET A 78 -20.15 3.80 11.30
N GLY A 79 -19.16 3.07 10.77
CA GLY A 79 -17.73 3.29 10.99
C GLY A 79 -16.94 3.24 9.69
N ILE A 80 -15.67 2.87 9.77
CA ILE A 80 -14.73 2.89 8.64
C ILE A 80 -15.06 1.84 7.57
N GLU A 81 -15.63 0.70 7.95
CA GLU A 81 -15.98 -0.35 6.97
C GLU A 81 -17.09 0.13 6.03
N GLU A 82 -18.13 0.75 6.57
CA GLU A 82 -19.21 1.33 5.78
C GLU A 82 -18.69 2.51 4.94
N THR A 83 -17.75 3.30 5.45
CA THR A 83 -17.05 4.34 4.69
C THR A 83 -16.35 3.76 3.47
N ARG A 84 -15.69 2.61 3.60
CA ARG A 84 -15.05 1.92 2.48
C ARG A 84 -16.07 1.49 1.42
N VAL A 85 -17.18 0.90 1.84
CA VAL A 85 -18.26 0.45 0.94
C VAL A 85 -18.85 1.64 0.17
N LEU A 86 -19.16 2.74 0.86
CA LEU A 86 -19.69 3.95 0.22
C LEU A 86 -18.73 4.56 -0.81
N ASN A 87 -17.43 4.44 -0.58
CA ASN A 87 -16.41 4.97 -1.48
C ASN A 87 -16.02 4.02 -2.64
N GLN A 88 -16.55 2.78 -2.70
CA GLN A 88 -16.24 1.85 -3.78
C GLN A 88 -16.67 2.36 -5.16
N ASN A 89 -17.80 3.05 -5.24
CA ASN A 89 -18.37 3.58 -6.48
C ASN A 89 -17.87 4.99 -6.84
N GLY A 90 -17.11 5.64 -5.96
CA GLY A 90 -16.56 6.98 -6.17
C GLY A 90 -15.08 6.96 -6.52
N THR A 91 -14.23 7.45 -5.59
CA THR A 91 -12.77 7.34 -5.73
C THR A 91 -12.26 6.20 -4.87
N PRO A 92 -11.95 5.03 -5.46
CA PRO A 92 -11.49 3.87 -4.70
C PRO A 92 -10.24 4.20 -3.87
N TRP A 93 -10.16 3.61 -2.70
CA TRP A 93 -8.99 3.76 -1.84
C TRP A 93 -7.76 3.17 -2.49
N LYS A 94 -6.67 3.91 -2.44
CA LYS A 94 -5.35 3.42 -2.87
C LYS A 94 -4.71 2.60 -1.74
N ASN A 95 -3.75 1.77 -2.09
CA ASN A 95 -3.03 0.92 -1.13
C ASN A 95 -2.45 1.70 0.07
N LYS A 96 -2.04 2.97 -0.12
CA LYS A 96 -1.54 3.82 0.97
C LYS A 96 -2.62 4.19 1.99
N GLU A 97 -3.87 4.31 1.55
CA GLU A 97 -5.02 4.65 2.40
C GLU A 97 -5.44 3.43 3.22
N HIS A 98 -5.49 2.24 2.58
CA HIS A 98 -5.68 0.97 3.30
C HIS A 98 -4.58 0.73 4.34
N LEU A 99 -3.30 0.93 3.96
CA LEU A 99 -2.18 0.79 4.89
C LEU A 99 -2.32 1.71 6.11
N HIS A 100 -2.66 2.97 5.89
CA HIS A 100 -2.86 3.94 6.98
C HIS A 100 -3.98 3.51 7.92
N THR A 101 -5.16 3.16 7.38
CA THR A 101 -6.33 2.75 8.15
C THR A 101 -6.00 1.56 9.06
N TYR A 102 -5.38 0.52 8.50
CA TYR A 102 -5.10 -0.69 9.30
C TYR A 102 -3.97 -0.47 10.31
N MET A 103 -2.98 0.36 10.01
CA MET A 103 -1.98 0.75 11.00
C MET A 103 -2.60 1.51 12.18
N VAL A 104 -3.53 2.44 11.93
CA VAL A 104 -4.23 3.17 12.99
C VAL A 104 -5.08 2.20 13.83
N ARG A 105 -5.75 1.24 13.18
CA ARG A 105 -6.51 0.19 13.86
C ARG A 105 -5.62 -0.67 14.75
N GLU A 106 -4.53 -1.21 14.21
CA GLU A 106 -3.57 -2.03 14.95
C GLU A 106 -3.03 -1.29 16.18
N LYS A 107 -2.73 0.01 16.05
CA LYS A 107 -2.26 0.83 17.17
C LYS A 107 -3.34 1.06 18.23
N LYS A 108 -4.61 1.23 17.84
CA LYS A 108 -5.74 1.36 18.77
C LYS A 108 -6.00 0.05 19.53
N GLU A 109 -6.00 -1.07 18.83
CA GLU A 109 -6.31 -2.40 19.40
C GLU A 109 -5.15 -2.98 20.21
N HIS A 110 -3.92 -2.59 19.90
CA HIS A 110 -2.70 -3.14 20.51
C HIS A 110 -1.67 -2.03 20.81
N PRO A 111 -1.97 -1.08 21.73
CA PRO A 111 -1.14 0.11 21.94
C PRO A 111 0.33 -0.21 22.31
N ASP A 112 0.56 -1.29 23.07
CA ASP A 112 1.89 -1.68 23.56
C ASP A 112 2.64 -2.63 22.62
N SER A 113 2.00 -3.13 21.55
CA SER A 113 2.58 -4.15 20.67
C SER A 113 2.27 -3.95 19.18
N TYR A 114 1.77 -2.77 18.79
CA TYR A 114 1.35 -2.49 17.40
C TYR A 114 2.51 -2.63 16.39
N GLU A 115 3.75 -2.38 16.79
CA GLU A 115 4.91 -2.48 15.91
C GLU A 115 5.12 -3.92 15.39
N SER A 116 4.72 -4.93 16.16
CA SER A 116 4.76 -6.34 15.78
C SER A 116 3.58 -6.77 14.90
N LYS A 117 2.62 -5.88 14.61
CA LYS A 117 1.44 -6.21 13.81
C LYS A 117 1.70 -6.10 12.31
N PRO A 118 1.00 -6.89 11.47
CA PRO A 118 1.33 -7.07 10.06
C PRO A 118 1.42 -5.77 9.24
N TYR A 119 0.53 -4.79 9.43
CA TYR A 119 0.56 -3.55 8.65
C TYR A 119 1.69 -2.62 9.09
N HIS A 120 2.05 -2.62 10.39
CA HIS A 120 3.23 -1.91 10.88
C HIS A 120 4.51 -2.55 10.37
N GLN A 121 4.62 -3.88 10.41
CA GLN A 121 5.74 -4.63 9.83
C GLN A 121 5.88 -4.40 8.33
N PHE A 122 4.78 -4.43 7.57
CA PHE A 122 4.76 -4.09 6.14
C PHE A 122 5.29 -2.68 5.89
N ASN A 123 4.83 -1.70 6.68
CA ASN A 123 5.26 -0.31 6.57
C ASN A 123 6.73 -0.11 6.94
N HIS A 124 7.22 -0.84 7.95
CA HIS A 124 8.63 -0.87 8.32
C HIS A 124 9.49 -1.32 7.12
N ILE A 125 9.21 -2.48 6.53
CA ILE A 125 9.90 -2.99 5.33
C ILE A 125 9.88 -1.96 4.20
N LYS A 126 8.71 -1.38 3.93
CA LYS A 126 8.54 -0.38 2.86
C LYS A 126 9.40 0.86 3.09
N LYS A 127 9.45 1.38 4.31
CA LYS A 127 10.20 2.60 4.64
C LYS A 127 11.70 2.36 4.72
N THR A 128 12.11 1.27 5.38
CA THR A 128 13.51 0.95 5.64
C THR A 128 14.24 0.55 4.36
N TYR A 129 13.66 -0.41 3.62
CA TYR A 129 14.31 -1.00 2.44
C TYR A 129 13.87 -0.39 1.11
N LYS A 130 12.95 0.60 1.12
CA LYS A 130 12.48 1.33 -0.08
C LYS A 130 11.91 0.43 -1.18
N LEU A 131 11.31 -0.71 -0.80
CA LEU A 131 10.74 -1.65 -1.74
C LEU A 131 9.36 -1.18 -2.25
N HIS A 132 9.03 -1.58 -3.47
CA HIS A 132 7.69 -1.38 -4.01
C HIS A 132 6.64 -2.23 -3.27
N PHE A 133 5.45 -1.70 -3.13
CA PHE A 133 4.33 -2.36 -2.47
C PHE A 133 4.13 -3.82 -2.92
N GLN A 134 4.07 -4.05 -4.23
CA GLN A 134 3.87 -5.40 -4.78
C GLN A 134 5.03 -6.35 -4.49
N ILE A 135 6.26 -5.85 -4.41
CA ILE A 135 7.43 -6.67 -4.07
C ILE A 135 7.34 -7.17 -2.62
N ILE A 136 6.89 -6.32 -1.70
CA ILE A 136 6.70 -6.73 -0.30
C ILE A 136 5.63 -7.81 -0.21
N LEU A 137 4.49 -7.67 -0.91
CA LEU A 137 3.47 -8.72 -0.97
C LEU A 137 4.02 -10.02 -1.57
N THR A 138 4.86 -9.93 -2.60
CA THR A 138 5.50 -11.11 -3.21
C THR A 138 6.42 -11.80 -2.21
N LEU A 139 7.23 -11.05 -1.45
CA LEU A 139 8.11 -11.60 -0.41
C LEU A 139 7.32 -12.29 0.70
N ILE A 140 6.23 -11.65 1.16
CA ILE A 140 5.33 -12.28 2.15
C ILE A 140 4.78 -13.59 1.57
N GLY A 141 4.29 -13.59 0.32
CA GLY A 141 3.73 -14.78 -0.35
C GLY A 141 4.72 -15.93 -0.57
N ILE A 142 6.03 -15.67 -0.56
CA ILE A 142 7.04 -16.74 -0.60
C ILE A 142 7.03 -17.56 0.70
N HIS A 143 6.70 -16.95 1.82
CA HIS A 143 6.70 -17.56 3.16
C HIS A 143 5.30 -17.91 3.66
N ASP A 144 4.29 -17.17 3.20
CA ASP A 144 2.91 -17.25 3.65
C ASP A 144 1.98 -17.40 2.43
N PHE A 145 1.60 -18.60 2.07
CA PHE A 145 0.84 -18.94 0.85
C PHE A 145 -0.49 -18.17 0.63
N ALA A 146 -1.00 -17.48 1.65
CA ALA A 146 -2.28 -16.76 1.61
C ALA A 146 -2.06 -15.23 1.61
N VAL A 147 -1.35 -14.68 0.62
CA VAL A 147 -1.17 -13.22 0.51
C VAL A 147 -1.50 -12.73 -0.88
N GLY A 148 -2.48 -11.84 -0.95
CA GLY A 148 -2.86 -11.13 -2.17
C GLY A 148 -3.20 -9.67 -1.88
N GLY A 149 -3.25 -8.88 -2.93
CA GLY A 149 -3.65 -7.48 -2.83
C GLY A 149 -5.04 -7.28 -2.23
N GLU A 150 -5.95 -8.24 -2.44
CA GLU A 150 -7.30 -8.21 -1.86
C GLU A 150 -7.28 -8.44 -0.36
N LEU A 151 -6.58 -9.47 0.15
CA LEU A 151 -6.43 -9.71 1.59
C LEU A 151 -5.80 -8.51 2.30
N PHE A 152 -4.84 -7.84 1.65
CA PHE A 152 -4.27 -6.59 2.16
C PHE A 152 -5.34 -5.49 2.29
N LYS A 153 -6.18 -5.30 1.28
CA LYS A 153 -7.25 -4.29 1.28
C LYS A 153 -8.40 -4.62 2.24
N GLU A 154 -8.62 -5.90 2.52
CA GLU A 154 -9.64 -6.38 3.43
C GLU A 154 -9.23 -6.35 4.92
N GLY A 155 -8.00 -5.95 5.23
CA GLY A 155 -7.52 -5.97 6.62
C GLY A 155 -7.08 -7.34 7.10
N LYS A 156 -6.86 -8.29 6.19
CA LYS A 156 -6.53 -9.69 6.48
C LYS A 156 -5.06 -10.04 6.21
N LEU A 157 -4.18 -9.04 6.16
CA LEU A 157 -2.75 -9.26 5.99
C LEU A 157 -2.21 -10.08 7.16
N ARG A 158 -1.39 -11.09 6.85
CA ARG A 158 -0.65 -11.90 7.84
C ARG A 158 0.83 -11.93 7.46
N ILE A 159 1.68 -11.91 8.48
CA ILE A 159 3.14 -12.07 8.34
C ILE A 159 3.56 -13.05 9.43
N ASN A 160 3.76 -14.32 9.08
CA ASN A 160 4.06 -15.37 10.05
C ASN A 160 5.55 -15.39 10.45
N ASN A 161 6.44 -14.95 9.55
CA ASN A 161 7.88 -14.90 9.83
C ASN A 161 8.46 -13.56 9.39
N PHE A 162 8.35 -12.56 10.27
CA PHE A 162 8.85 -11.21 10.01
C PHE A 162 10.37 -11.17 9.83
N SER A 163 11.13 -11.91 10.66
CA SER A 163 12.59 -11.92 10.56
C SER A 163 13.05 -12.41 9.19
N LYS A 164 12.41 -13.42 8.62
CA LYS A 164 12.73 -13.93 7.29
C LYS A 164 12.35 -12.95 6.20
N LEU A 165 11.19 -12.31 6.31
CA LEU A 165 10.75 -11.25 5.41
C LEU A 165 11.75 -10.09 5.41
N GLU A 166 12.22 -9.68 6.59
CA GLU A 166 13.17 -8.59 6.75
C GLU A 166 14.55 -8.94 6.17
N GLU A 167 15.02 -10.17 6.41
CA GLU A 167 16.26 -10.68 5.80
C GLU A 167 16.20 -10.64 4.27
N ASP A 168 15.10 -11.08 3.67
CA ASP A 168 14.90 -11.06 2.22
C ASP A 168 14.80 -9.63 1.67
N ALA A 169 14.11 -8.74 2.37
CA ALA A 169 14.01 -7.34 2.02
C ALA A 169 15.38 -6.64 2.07
N LYS A 170 16.16 -6.88 3.11
CA LYS A 170 17.53 -6.40 3.27
C LYS A 170 18.43 -6.89 2.15
N TYR A 171 18.29 -8.18 1.77
CA TYR A 171 19.07 -8.77 0.70
C TYR A 171 18.75 -8.12 -0.66
N ILE A 172 17.47 -7.93 -1.01
CA ILE A 172 17.11 -7.20 -2.24
C ILE A 172 17.62 -5.76 -2.20
N HIS A 173 17.50 -5.10 -1.03
CA HIS A 173 17.99 -3.73 -0.87
C HIS A 173 19.49 -3.61 -1.07
N SER A 174 20.29 -4.63 -0.71
CA SER A 174 21.75 -4.62 -0.89
C SER A 174 22.17 -4.58 -2.37
N MET A 175 21.26 -4.88 -3.32
CA MET A 175 21.52 -4.74 -4.74
C MET A 175 21.82 -3.28 -5.17
N LYS A 176 21.49 -2.30 -4.34
CA LYS A 176 21.87 -0.90 -4.53
C LYS A 176 23.39 -0.69 -4.67
N ASP A 177 24.18 -1.55 -4.04
CA ASP A 177 25.64 -1.46 -4.04
C ASP A 177 26.24 -1.92 -5.38
N TYR A 178 25.43 -2.54 -6.23
CA TYR A 178 25.85 -3.06 -7.52
C TYR A 178 25.28 -2.27 -8.69
N HIS A 179 24.02 -1.78 -8.62
CA HIS A 179 23.35 -1.10 -9.72
C HIS A 179 22.42 0.04 -9.25
N GLU A 180 22.52 1.22 -9.85
CA GLU A 180 21.64 2.37 -9.59
C GLU A 180 20.16 2.06 -9.87
N TRP A 181 19.89 1.20 -10.86
CA TRP A 181 18.54 0.80 -11.27
C TRP A 181 17.99 -0.39 -10.46
N TRP A 182 18.59 -0.76 -9.32
CA TRP A 182 18.14 -1.86 -8.46
C TRP A 182 16.66 -1.77 -8.08
N LYS A 183 16.08 -0.54 -8.05
CA LYS A 183 14.64 -0.32 -7.80
C LYS A 183 13.75 -0.65 -8.99
N ASN A 184 14.30 -1.07 -10.12
CA ASN A 184 13.49 -1.50 -11.26
C ASN A 184 12.56 -2.64 -10.83
N ARG A 185 11.25 -2.43 -10.96
CA ARG A 185 10.24 -3.39 -10.46
C ARG A 185 10.38 -4.79 -11.09
N PRO A 186 10.57 -4.93 -12.42
CA PRO A 186 10.86 -6.23 -13.03
C PRO A 186 12.09 -6.92 -12.46
N PHE A 187 13.17 -6.18 -12.17
CA PHE A 187 14.38 -6.73 -11.55
C PHE A 187 14.10 -7.26 -10.14
N MET A 188 13.47 -6.46 -9.28
CA MET A 188 13.12 -6.91 -7.93
C MET A 188 12.19 -8.13 -7.96
N ALA A 189 11.23 -8.17 -8.88
CA ALA A 189 10.34 -9.32 -9.04
C ALA A 189 11.10 -10.57 -9.50
N ALA A 190 12.10 -10.42 -10.37
CA ALA A 190 12.99 -11.50 -10.79
C ALA A 190 13.85 -11.99 -9.61
N MET A 191 14.41 -11.09 -8.81
CA MET A 191 15.15 -11.44 -7.59
C MET A 191 14.29 -12.25 -6.60
N CYS A 192 13.07 -11.79 -6.32
CA CYS A 192 12.13 -12.56 -5.49
C CYS A 192 11.94 -13.98 -6.03
N MET A 193 11.76 -14.10 -7.35
CA MET A 193 11.53 -15.39 -8.00
C MET A 193 12.73 -16.33 -7.92
N VAL A 194 13.95 -15.85 -8.14
CA VAL A 194 15.14 -16.69 -8.05
C VAL A 194 15.49 -17.04 -6.60
N MET A 195 15.29 -16.11 -5.68
CA MET A 195 15.52 -16.30 -4.24
C MET A 195 14.61 -17.37 -3.63
N SER A 196 13.40 -17.56 -4.17
CA SER A 196 12.47 -18.61 -3.71
C SER A 196 12.87 -20.02 -4.16
N GLN A 197 13.85 -20.16 -5.05
CA GLN A 197 14.25 -21.46 -5.59
C GLN A 197 15.38 -22.10 -4.77
N ARG A 198 15.27 -23.38 -4.50
CA ARG A 198 16.26 -24.15 -3.71
C ARG A 198 17.67 -24.13 -4.29
N THR A 199 17.79 -23.97 -5.60
CA THR A 199 19.08 -23.92 -6.32
C THR A 199 19.80 -22.57 -6.20
N PHE A 200 19.13 -21.54 -5.64
CA PHE A 200 19.73 -20.22 -5.48
C PHE A 200 20.53 -20.12 -4.19
N ASN A 201 21.81 -19.80 -4.31
CA ASN A 201 22.71 -19.50 -3.19
C ASN A 201 23.06 -18.01 -3.19
N ARG A 202 22.75 -17.32 -2.09
CA ARG A 202 22.93 -15.87 -1.94
C ARG A 202 24.38 -15.43 -2.01
N ASP A 203 25.30 -16.17 -1.38
CA ASP A 203 26.72 -15.83 -1.36
C ASP A 203 27.34 -16.02 -2.74
N ARG A 204 26.96 -17.07 -3.45
CA ARG A 204 27.36 -17.27 -4.85
C ARG A 204 26.88 -16.10 -5.72
N TRP A 205 25.63 -15.67 -5.56
CA TRP A 205 25.10 -14.52 -6.32
C TRP A 205 25.89 -13.24 -6.04
N ILE A 206 26.11 -12.89 -4.78
CA ILE A 206 26.87 -11.69 -4.38
C ILE A 206 28.26 -11.72 -5.01
N ARG A 207 28.98 -12.85 -4.88
CA ARG A 207 30.30 -13.01 -5.51
C ARG A 207 30.24 -12.80 -7.03
N LYS A 208 29.25 -13.43 -7.69
CA LYS A 208 29.13 -13.36 -9.17
C LYS A 208 28.76 -11.96 -9.66
N VAL A 209 27.80 -11.29 -9.02
CA VAL A 209 27.41 -9.94 -9.41
C VAL A 209 28.52 -8.92 -9.13
N SER A 210 29.27 -9.08 -8.04
CA SER A 210 30.42 -8.20 -7.73
C SER A 210 31.49 -8.26 -8.82
N LEU A 211 31.82 -9.45 -9.30
CA LEU A 211 32.85 -9.65 -10.34
C LEU A 211 32.35 -9.34 -11.75
N ASN A 212 31.05 -9.31 -11.98
CA ASN A 212 30.48 -9.23 -13.33
C ASN A 212 29.40 -8.12 -13.43
N ARG A 213 29.59 -6.99 -12.76
CA ARG A 213 28.62 -5.88 -12.72
C ARG A 213 28.13 -5.45 -14.11
N SER A 214 29.04 -5.25 -15.06
CA SER A 214 28.71 -4.83 -16.43
C SER A 214 27.89 -5.87 -17.20
N LYS A 215 27.92 -7.11 -16.77
CA LYS A 215 27.22 -8.22 -17.42
C LYS A 215 25.76 -8.33 -16.98
N LEU A 216 25.38 -7.72 -15.83
CA LEU A 216 24.01 -7.56 -15.39
C LEU A 216 23.49 -6.20 -15.86
N TYR A 217 22.91 -6.15 -17.03
CA TYR A 217 22.35 -4.94 -17.61
C TYR A 217 20.83 -4.88 -17.45
N ARG A 218 20.28 -3.70 -17.70
CA ARG A 218 18.86 -3.43 -17.55
C ARG A 218 18.03 -4.16 -18.62
N CYS A 219 17.01 -4.91 -18.17
CA CYS A 219 16.04 -5.60 -19.00
C CYS A 219 14.65 -4.94 -18.90
N THR A 220 13.74 -5.27 -19.81
CA THR A 220 12.41 -4.69 -19.88
C THR A 220 11.39 -5.39 -18.99
N ASN A 221 11.48 -6.71 -18.85
CA ASN A 221 10.52 -7.54 -18.12
C ASN A 221 11.18 -8.51 -17.14
N LYS A 222 10.36 -9.14 -16.29
CA LYS A 222 10.80 -10.07 -15.25
C LYS A 222 11.50 -11.30 -15.83
N THR A 223 10.98 -11.87 -16.91
CA THR A 223 11.50 -13.11 -17.52
C THR A 223 12.91 -12.93 -18.06
N ASP A 224 13.16 -11.79 -18.73
CA ASP A 224 14.49 -11.45 -19.24
C ASP A 224 15.49 -11.25 -18.10
N TYR A 225 15.04 -10.60 -17.00
CA TYR A 225 15.88 -10.47 -15.80
C TYR A 225 16.21 -11.83 -15.17
N VAL A 226 15.27 -12.76 -15.08
CA VAL A 226 15.55 -14.11 -14.56
C VAL A 226 16.63 -14.80 -15.43
N GLY A 227 16.50 -14.75 -16.76
CA GLY A 227 17.50 -15.28 -17.68
C GLY A 227 18.87 -14.61 -17.53
N ARG A 228 18.89 -13.29 -17.32
CA ARG A 228 20.14 -12.55 -17.15
C ARG A 228 20.79 -12.82 -15.79
N ILE A 229 20.01 -12.91 -14.73
CA ILE A 229 20.47 -13.34 -13.40
C ILE A 229 21.07 -14.75 -13.47
N GLU A 230 20.37 -15.69 -14.12
CA GLU A 230 20.84 -17.05 -14.32
C GLU A 230 22.18 -17.09 -15.08
N TRP A 231 22.31 -16.29 -16.13
CA TRP A 231 23.53 -16.22 -16.92
C TRP A 231 24.72 -15.68 -16.10
N VAL A 232 24.53 -14.59 -15.34
CA VAL A 232 25.56 -14.02 -14.44
C VAL A 232 25.91 -14.99 -13.32
N TYR A 233 24.90 -15.64 -12.73
CA TYR A 233 25.04 -16.60 -11.64
C TYR A 233 25.89 -17.81 -12.07
N ASN A 234 25.77 -18.24 -13.33
CA ASN A 234 26.46 -19.39 -13.89
C ASN A 234 27.78 -19.04 -14.60
N TRP A 235 28.19 -17.76 -14.57
CA TRP A 235 29.42 -17.32 -15.25
C TRP A 235 30.64 -18.06 -14.71
N ASN A 236 31.36 -18.76 -15.61
CA ASN A 236 32.54 -19.58 -15.29
C ASN A 236 32.28 -20.62 -14.19
N GLU A 237 31.09 -21.24 -14.18
CA GLU A 237 30.73 -22.31 -13.26
C GLU A 237 30.53 -23.63 -14.02
N ARG A 238 31.09 -24.73 -13.45
CA ARG A 238 30.87 -26.08 -13.97
C ARG A 238 29.46 -26.57 -13.56
N ASN A 239 29.09 -26.40 -12.29
CA ASN A 239 27.76 -26.74 -11.78
C ASN A 239 26.79 -25.60 -12.01
N ARG A 240 26.06 -25.65 -13.12
CA ARG A 240 25.09 -24.61 -13.50
C ARG A 240 23.75 -24.85 -12.84
N ALA A 241 23.18 -23.77 -12.30
CA ALA A 241 21.79 -23.75 -11.83
C ALA A 241 20.87 -23.31 -12.97
N ALA A 242 19.68 -23.91 -13.05
CA ALA A 242 18.61 -23.45 -13.93
C ALA A 242 17.50 -22.82 -13.06
N PHE A 243 17.09 -21.62 -13.42
CA PHE A 243 16.02 -20.93 -12.70
C PHE A 243 14.70 -21.01 -13.47
N LYS A 244 13.63 -21.45 -12.79
CA LYS A 244 12.28 -21.42 -13.35
C LYS A 244 11.87 -19.97 -13.63
N ARG A 245 11.28 -19.71 -14.79
CA ARG A 245 10.85 -18.37 -15.25
C ARG A 245 9.37 -18.10 -14.97
N THR A 246 8.62 -19.14 -14.63
CA THR A 246 7.22 -19.09 -14.25
C THR A 246 7.05 -19.72 -12.88
N VAL A 247 6.17 -19.16 -12.04
CA VAL A 247 5.66 -19.85 -10.87
C VAL A 247 4.57 -20.78 -11.42
N ASN A 248 4.81 -22.08 -11.44
CA ASN A 248 3.71 -23.01 -11.64
C ASN A 248 2.79 -22.87 -10.43
N GLY A 249 1.52 -22.48 -10.71
CA GLY A 249 0.45 -22.51 -9.74
C GLY A 249 0.18 -23.94 -9.27
#